data_9ac8e154b9a897df9ed0e75808c9e0fd
#
_entry.id   9ac8e154b9a897df9ed0e75808c9e0fd
#
_cell.length_a   1.000
_cell.length_b   1.000
_cell.length_c   1.000
_cell.angle_alpha   90.00
_cell.angle_beta   90.00
_cell.angle_gamma   90.00
#
_symmetry.space_group_name_H-M   'P 1'
#
loop_
_entity.id
_entity.type
_entity.pdbx_description
1 polymer ?
#
loop_
_entity_poly.entity_id
_entity_poly.type
_entity_poly.pdbx_seq_one_letter_code
_entity_poly.pdbx_strand_id
1 'polypeptide(L)'
;MLKTYQIIGCSAGVPTQERGVSSVMISTSNFDMMIDCGEGTYLRWQKAGYEWKNLKFILITHMHPDHTGGLIPFLFYRKLFSIEHTLTLIGPPQLETFITDGFQNSGLSNDQNYSWIDISQNPELNLQAGVKIRTMKMKHKIPCWGYRIEDSSKSLVFITDTLATSNAVELAQNSDVLIHEATFTHDMREKAAEHFHTTNIQAMEIADKARVKRLVLTHFSPRLSDGIIQEWIWEGQPCVIFDERQEI
;
A
#
# COMPACT_ATOMS: atom_id res chain seq x y z
N MET A 1 18.05 6.14 4.05
CA MET A 1 17.12 6.66 5.05
C MET A 1 15.77 6.93 4.37
N LEU A 2 14.66 6.66 5.04
CA LEU A 2 13.31 7.00 4.59
C LEU A 2 13.21 8.51 4.39
N LYS A 3 12.56 8.95 3.32
CA LYS A 3 12.42 10.38 2.99
C LYS A 3 10.98 10.81 2.84
N THR A 4 10.31 10.25 1.85
CA THR A 4 8.97 10.69 1.46
C THR A 4 8.06 9.51 1.16
N TYR A 5 6.75 9.77 1.23
CA TYR A 5 5.71 8.90 0.67
C TYR A 5 4.79 9.69 -0.24
N GLN A 6 4.06 9.00 -1.10
CA GLN A 6 3.03 9.57 -1.97
C GLN A 6 1.94 8.53 -2.23
N ILE A 7 0.71 8.88 -1.93
CA ILE A 7 -0.45 8.05 -2.29
C ILE A 7 -0.79 8.34 -3.75
N ILE A 8 -0.55 7.38 -4.64
CA ILE A 8 -0.85 7.51 -6.07
C ILE A 8 -2.14 6.81 -6.46
N GLY A 9 -2.78 6.11 -5.53
CA GLY A 9 -4.10 5.52 -5.67
C GLY A 9 -4.72 5.23 -4.31
N CYS A 10 -5.98 5.65 -4.11
CA CYS A 10 -6.66 5.58 -2.81
C CYS A 10 -8.14 5.18 -2.89
N SER A 11 -8.63 4.73 -4.05
CA SER A 11 -9.99 4.23 -4.20
C SER A 11 -10.10 2.76 -3.82
N ALA A 12 -11.17 2.36 -3.16
CA ALA A 12 -11.48 0.99 -2.77
C ALA A 12 -12.28 0.27 -3.87
N GLY A 13 -11.84 -0.91 -4.27
CA GLY A 13 -12.52 -1.82 -5.20
C GLY A 13 -12.49 -1.38 -6.66
N VAL A 14 -12.86 -0.12 -6.96
CA VAL A 14 -12.90 0.40 -8.34
C VAL A 14 -12.33 1.81 -8.41
N PRO A 15 -11.63 2.18 -9.52
CA PRO A 15 -11.14 3.54 -9.68
C PRO A 15 -12.28 4.52 -9.95
N THR A 16 -12.05 5.79 -9.66
CA THR A 16 -12.88 6.91 -10.13
C THR A 16 -12.09 7.71 -11.19
N GLN A 17 -12.67 8.81 -11.69
CA GLN A 17 -11.95 9.69 -12.62
C GLN A 17 -10.74 10.34 -11.95
N GLU A 18 -10.87 10.70 -10.67
CA GLU A 18 -9.85 11.38 -9.88
C GLU A 18 -8.93 10.42 -9.12
N ARG A 19 -9.49 9.31 -8.59
CA ARG A 19 -8.80 8.38 -7.70
C ARG A 19 -8.52 7.04 -8.37
N GLY A 20 -7.24 6.67 -8.49
CA GLY A 20 -6.85 5.29 -8.79
C GLY A 20 -7.08 4.36 -7.60
N VAL A 21 -7.11 3.06 -7.85
CA VAL A 21 -7.14 2.05 -6.79
C VAL A 21 -5.78 1.93 -6.09
N SER A 22 -5.71 1.14 -5.02
CA SER A 22 -4.61 1.11 -4.06
C SER A 22 -3.21 1.10 -4.67
N SER A 23 -2.44 2.15 -4.40
CA SER A 23 -0.99 2.18 -4.63
C SER A 23 -0.33 3.34 -3.87
N VAL A 24 0.76 3.04 -3.17
CA VAL A 24 1.56 4.02 -2.42
C VAL A 24 3.02 3.88 -2.78
N MET A 25 3.68 5.01 -3.03
CA MET A 25 5.12 5.07 -3.22
C MET A 25 5.82 5.52 -1.94
N ILE A 26 6.96 4.89 -1.64
CA ILE A 26 7.84 5.28 -0.55
C ILE A 26 9.24 5.46 -1.13
N SER A 27 9.81 6.65 -0.94
CA SER A 27 11.16 6.96 -1.40
C SER A 27 12.15 6.99 -0.24
N THR A 28 13.29 6.38 -0.49
CA THR A 28 14.46 6.43 0.40
C THR A 28 15.58 7.26 -0.23
N SER A 29 16.72 7.37 0.44
CA SER A 29 17.91 7.97 -0.16
C SER A 29 18.50 7.16 -1.31
N ASN A 30 18.17 5.87 -1.43
CA ASN A 30 18.86 4.93 -2.30
C ASN A 30 17.96 4.22 -3.31
N PHE A 31 16.65 4.12 -3.01
CA PHE A 31 15.68 3.40 -3.85
C PHE A 31 14.25 3.82 -3.52
N ASP A 32 13.36 3.49 -4.42
CA ASP A 32 11.91 3.58 -4.23
C ASP A 32 11.30 2.20 -3.98
N MET A 33 10.21 2.21 -3.21
CA MET A 33 9.32 1.07 -2.98
C MET A 33 7.89 1.44 -3.38
N MET A 34 7.14 0.47 -3.87
CA MET A 34 5.71 0.57 -4.11
C MET A 34 4.98 -0.38 -3.17
N ILE A 35 3.89 0.06 -2.55
CA ILE A 35 2.95 -0.83 -1.84
C ILE A 35 1.66 -0.86 -2.63
N ASP A 36 1.26 -2.06 -3.02
CA ASP A 36 0.19 -2.39 -3.94
C ASP A 36 0.36 -1.80 -5.34
N CYS A 37 -0.19 -2.50 -6.33
CA CYS A 37 -0.12 -2.15 -7.73
C CYS A 37 -1.48 -2.43 -8.39
N GLY A 38 -2.49 -1.66 -8.02
CA GLY A 38 -3.82 -1.77 -8.56
C GLY A 38 -3.91 -1.28 -10.01
N GLU A 39 -5.09 -1.38 -10.60
CA GLU A 39 -5.34 -0.95 -11.97
C GLU A 39 -4.95 0.53 -12.17
N GLY A 40 -4.30 0.84 -13.29
CA GLY A 40 -3.90 2.20 -13.65
C GLY A 40 -2.69 2.75 -12.89
N THR A 41 -2.10 1.98 -11.97
CA THR A 41 -0.92 2.41 -11.18
C THR A 41 0.22 2.88 -12.08
N TYR A 42 0.50 2.21 -13.20
CA TYR A 42 1.60 2.61 -14.08
C TYR A 42 1.49 4.04 -14.59
N LEU A 43 0.30 4.46 -15.04
CA LEU A 43 0.10 5.81 -15.56
C LEU A 43 0.26 6.87 -14.46
N ARG A 44 -0.24 6.58 -13.26
CA ARG A 44 -0.12 7.48 -12.11
C ARG A 44 1.33 7.55 -11.61
N TRP A 45 2.01 6.42 -11.59
CA TRP A 45 3.44 6.32 -11.26
C TRP A 45 4.30 7.17 -12.20
N GLN A 46 4.05 7.10 -13.53
CA GLN A 46 4.72 7.94 -14.53
C GLN A 46 4.40 9.42 -14.32
N LYS A 47 3.11 9.76 -14.14
CA LYS A 47 2.67 11.15 -13.90
C LYS A 47 3.30 11.76 -12.65
N ALA A 48 3.52 10.96 -11.62
CA ALA A 48 4.19 11.35 -10.39
C ALA A 48 5.72 11.51 -10.52
N GLY A 49 6.29 11.21 -11.71
CA GLY A 49 7.71 11.40 -12.01
C GLY A 49 8.62 10.33 -11.43
N TYR A 50 8.11 9.14 -11.10
CA TYR A 50 8.93 8.02 -10.66
C TYR A 50 9.63 7.35 -11.85
N GLU A 51 10.79 6.75 -11.58
CA GLU A 51 11.63 6.16 -12.61
C GLU A 51 11.98 4.71 -12.29
N TRP A 52 12.03 3.85 -13.31
CA TRP A 52 12.39 2.43 -13.19
C TRP A 52 13.70 2.19 -12.45
N LYS A 53 14.72 3.01 -12.71
CA LYS A 53 16.06 2.81 -12.11
C LYS A 53 16.06 2.85 -10.58
N ASN A 54 15.11 3.55 -9.99
CA ASN A 54 15.00 3.71 -8.53
C ASN A 54 14.10 2.67 -7.88
N LEU A 55 13.11 2.11 -8.60
CA LEU A 55 12.16 1.13 -8.06
C LEU A 55 12.84 -0.23 -7.86
N LYS A 56 12.99 -0.64 -6.60
CA LYS A 56 13.65 -1.91 -6.22
C LYS A 56 12.72 -2.91 -5.57
N PHE A 57 11.60 -2.46 -5.00
CA PHE A 57 10.67 -3.30 -4.26
C PHE A 57 9.22 -2.97 -4.62
N ILE A 58 8.40 -4.02 -4.78
CA ILE A 58 6.94 -3.91 -4.80
C ILE A 58 6.42 -4.82 -3.69
N LEU A 59 5.66 -4.25 -2.77
CA LEU A 59 5.05 -4.92 -1.65
C LEU A 59 3.55 -5.11 -1.94
N ILE A 60 3.02 -6.30 -1.83
CA ILE A 60 1.60 -6.59 -2.03
C ILE A 60 0.97 -6.99 -0.71
N THR A 61 -0.07 -6.27 -0.31
CA THR A 61 -0.79 -6.52 0.94
C THR A 61 -1.65 -7.77 0.88
N HIS A 62 -2.39 -7.95 -0.21
CA HIS A 62 -3.27 -9.10 -0.47
C HIS A 62 -3.64 -9.19 -1.96
N MET A 63 -4.38 -10.23 -2.33
CA MET A 63 -4.61 -10.58 -3.74
C MET A 63 -5.92 -10.06 -4.34
N HIS A 64 -6.61 -9.08 -3.75
CA HIS A 64 -7.75 -8.47 -4.42
C HIS A 64 -7.34 -7.67 -5.67
N PRO A 65 -8.21 -7.59 -6.70
CA PRO A 65 -7.86 -6.96 -7.98
C PRO A 65 -7.47 -5.48 -7.88
N ASP A 66 -8.05 -4.74 -6.97
CA ASP A 66 -7.74 -3.32 -6.74
C ASP A 66 -6.36 -3.08 -6.07
N HIS A 67 -5.69 -4.16 -5.65
CA HIS A 67 -4.32 -4.14 -5.12
C HIS A 67 -3.30 -4.79 -6.07
N THR A 68 -3.75 -5.62 -7.01
CA THR A 68 -2.88 -6.41 -7.89
C THR A 68 -3.17 -6.27 -9.38
N GLY A 69 -4.31 -5.68 -9.77
CA GLY A 69 -4.76 -5.65 -11.17
C GLY A 69 -3.84 -4.93 -12.15
N GLY A 70 -2.99 -4.03 -11.66
CA GLY A 70 -1.97 -3.35 -12.44
C GLY A 70 -0.63 -4.09 -12.49
N LEU A 71 -0.41 -5.14 -11.68
CA LEU A 71 0.91 -5.73 -11.50
C LEU A 71 1.42 -6.44 -12.75
N ILE A 72 0.60 -7.27 -13.40
CA ILE A 72 1.00 -7.98 -14.63
C ILE A 72 1.36 -7.01 -15.76
N PRO A 73 0.51 -6.01 -16.12
CA PRO A 73 0.90 -4.98 -17.07
C PRO A 73 2.16 -4.20 -16.65
N PHE A 74 2.29 -3.85 -15.37
CA PHE A 74 3.45 -3.11 -14.86
C PHE A 74 4.76 -3.89 -15.07
N LEU A 75 4.78 -5.18 -14.73
CA LEU A 75 5.91 -6.07 -14.97
C LEU A 75 6.18 -6.26 -16.46
N PHE A 76 5.13 -6.37 -17.29
CA PHE A 76 5.28 -6.46 -18.73
C PHE A 76 5.91 -5.19 -19.33
N TYR A 77 5.51 -4.00 -18.90
CA TYR A 77 6.13 -2.74 -19.33
C TYR A 77 7.60 -2.67 -18.91
N ARG A 78 7.92 -3.12 -17.69
CA ARG A 78 9.31 -3.23 -17.24
C ARG A 78 10.16 -4.07 -18.20
N LYS A 79 9.62 -5.19 -18.67
CA LYS A 79 10.27 -6.04 -19.69
C LYS A 79 10.46 -5.31 -21.02
N LEU A 80 9.42 -4.64 -21.52
CA LEU A 80 9.49 -3.87 -22.78
C LEU A 80 10.52 -2.74 -22.74
N PHE A 81 10.73 -2.13 -21.57
CA PHE A 81 11.77 -1.12 -21.37
C PHE A 81 13.16 -1.69 -21.07
N SER A 82 13.33 -3.01 -21.15
CA SER A 82 14.61 -3.70 -20.93
C SER A 82 15.29 -3.32 -19.61
N ILE A 83 14.51 -3.26 -18.53
CA ILE A 83 15.03 -2.91 -17.21
C ILE A 83 15.74 -4.13 -16.61
N GLU A 84 17.05 -4.06 -16.49
CA GLU A 84 17.90 -5.20 -16.12
C GLU A 84 18.09 -5.44 -14.63
N HIS A 85 17.99 -4.39 -13.79
CA HIS A 85 18.19 -4.58 -12.36
C HIS A 85 17.10 -5.46 -11.73
N THR A 86 17.45 -6.23 -10.70
CA THR A 86 16.48 -7.09 -10.00
C THR A 86 15.42 -6.25 -9.29
N LEU A 87 14.16 -6.61 -9.49
CA LEU A 87 13.01 -6.12 -8.74
C LEU A 87 12.62 -7.19 -7.71
N THR A 88 12.53 -6.82 -6.43
CA THR A 88 12.07 -7.75 -5.40
C THR A 88 10.58 -7.54 -5.14
N LEU A 89 9.82 -8.60 -5.33
CA LEU A 89 8.38 -8.66 -5.03
C LEU A 89 8.20 -9.28 -3.65
N ILE A 90 7.48 -8.61 -2.77
CA ILE A 90 7.26 -9.03 -1.39
C ILE A 90 5.75 -9.14 -1.20
N GLY A 91 5.23 -10.29 -0.82
CA GLY A 91 3.79 -10.43 -0.69
C GLY A 91 3.32 -11.81 -0.23
N PRO A 92 1.99 -12.06 -0.27
CA PRO A 92 1.40 -13.32 0.14
C PRO A 92 1.83 -14.49 -0.75
N PRO A 93 1.70 -15.74 -0.27
CA PRO A 93 2.18 -16.92 -1.00
C PRO A 93 1.56 -17.11 -2.40
N GLN A 94 0.38 -16.56 -2.65
CA GLN A 94 -0.28 -16.63 -3.96
C GLN A 94 0.34 -15.71 -5.01
N LEU A 95 1.19 -14.76 -4.63
CA LEU A 95 1.74 -13.74 -5.53
C LEU A 95 2.59 -14.34 -6.65
N GLU A 96 3.43 -15.33 -6.34
CA GLU A 96 4.29 -16.00 -7.33
C GLU A 96 3.45 -16.71 -8.40
N THR A 97 2.45 -17.50 -7.99
CA THR A 97 1.55 -18.20 -8.90
C THR A 97 0.74 -17.21 -9.74
N PHE A 98 0.22 -16.14 -9.13
CA PHE A 98 -0.52 -15.10 -9.83
C PHE A 98 0.30 -14.48 -10.98
N ILE A 99 1.57 -14.18 -10.74
CA ILE A 99 2.46 -13.62 -11.77
C ILE A 99 2.77 -14.66 -12.84
N THR A 100 3.13 -15.88 -12.44
CA THR A 100 3.47 -16.96 -13.37
C THR A 100 2.31 -17.28 -14.30
N ASP A 101 1.12 -17.48 -13.74
CA ASP A 101 -0.10 -17.77 -14.52
C ASP A 101 -0.50 -16.59 -15.42
N GLY A 102 -0.38 -15.35 -14.90
CA GLY A 102 -0.67 -14.15 -15.66
C GLY A 102 0.19 -14.03 -16.92
N PHE A 103 1.49 -14.29 -16.83
CA PHE A 103 2.39 -14.30 -17.98
C PHE A 103 2.12 -15.49 -18.91
N GLN A 104 1.97 -16.69 -18.36
CA GLN A 104 1.72 -17.90 -19.14
C GLN A 104 0.41 -17.79 -19.94
N ASN A 105 -0.68 -17.38 -19.30
CA ASN A 105 -1.99 -17.24 -19.95
C ASN A 105 -2.01 -16.12 -21.01
N SER A 106 -1.10 -15.15 -20.90
CA SER A 106 -0.91 -14.09 -21.91
C SER A 106 0.02 -14.50 -23.05
N GLY A 107 0.55 -15.74 -23.07
CA GLY A 107 1.53 -16.20 -24.03
C GLY A 107 2.90 -15.50 -23.93
N LEU A 108 3.19 -14.90 -22.79
CA LEU A 108 4.42 -14.17 -22.52
C LEU A 108 5.40 -15.03 -21.72
N SER A 109 6.69 -14.94 -22.02
CA SER A 109 7.73 -15.56 -21.21
C SER A 109 7.90 -14.82 -19.88
N ASN A 110 7.99 -15.56 -18.79
CA ASN A 110 8.28 -15.02 -17.45
C ASN A 110 9.81 -15.08 -17.20
N ASP A 111 10.59 -14.45 -18.06
CA ASP A 111 12.06 -14.41 -18.04
C ASP A 111 12.58 -13.08 -17.46
N GLN A 112 11.77 -12.42 -16.63
CA GLN A 112 12.13 -11.15 -16.03
C GLN A 112 13.07 -11.33 -14.84
N ASN A 113 13.94 -10.35 -14.65
CA ASN A 113 14.83 -10.30 -13.49
C ASN A 113 14.09 -9.78 -12.26
N TYR A 114 13.27 -10.64 -11.63
CA TYR A 114 12.69 -10.38 -10.32
C TYR A 114 12.95 -11.52 -9.35
N SER A 115 12.96 -11.22 -8.06
CA SER A 115 12.93 -12.17 -6.97
C SER A 115 11.61 -12.02 -6.20
N TRP A 116 11.19 -13.08 -5.51
CA TRP A 116 9.97 -13.07 -4.71
C TRP A 116 10.24 -13.51 -3.27
N ILE A 117 9.56 -12.89 -2.32
CA ILE A 117 9.63 -13.18 -0.89
C ILE A 117 8.21 -13.35 -0.34
N ASP A 118 7.95 -14.53 0.22
CA ASP A 118 6.70 -14.85 0.92
C ASP A 118 6.71 -14.25 2.34
N ILE A 119 5.84 -13.25 2.58
CA ILE A 119 5.71 -12.60 3.88
C ILE A 119 5.08 -13.49 4.95
N SER A 120 4.38 -14.53 4.57
CA SER A 120 3.81 -15.48 5.55
C SER A 120 4.88 -16.30 6.27
N GLN A 121 6.03 -16.47 5.62
CA GLN A 121 7.20 -17.16 6.15
C GLN A 121 8.29 -16.20 6.66
N ASN A 122 8.24 -14.95 6.20
CA ASN A 122 9.26 -13.92 6.47
C ASN A 122 8.60 -12.65 7.01
N PRO A 123 8.09 -12.63 8.26
CA PRO A 123 7.39 -11.48 8.83
C PRO A 123 8.30 -10.29 9.09
N GLU A 124 9.60 -10.50 9.10
CA GLU A 124 10.63 -9.45 9.27
C GLU A 124 11.69 -9.58 8.19
N LEU A 125 12.01 -8.47 7.54
CA LEU A 125 12.99 -8.39 6.47
C LEU A 125 13.95 -7.23 6.74
N ASN A 126 15.24 -7.48 6.50
CA ASN A 126 16.25 -6.42 6.46
C ASN A 126 16.59 -6.14 5.00
N LEU A 127 16.23 -4.96 4.53
CA LEU A 127 16.55 -4.50 3.19
C LEU A 127 17.92 -3.78 3.16
N GLN A 128 18.34 -3.43 1.97
CA GLN A 128 19.55 -2.60 1.79
C GLN A 128 19.40 -1.22 2.47
N ALA A 129 20.53 -0.55 2.69
CA ALA A 129 20.60 0.79 3.29
C ALA A 129 19.97 0.93 4.69
N GLY A 130 19.88 -0.18 5.45
CA GLY A 130 19.38 -0.21 6.83
C GLY A 130 17.87 -0.06 6.97
N VAL A 131 17.13 -0.18 5.88
CA VAL A 131 15.67 -0.23 5.92
C VAL A 131 15.21 -1.61 6.37
N LYS A 132 14.24 -1.65 7.29
CA LYS A 132 13.61 -2.86 7.78
C LYS A 132 12.13 -2.86 7.45
N ILE A 133 11.58 -4.04 7.19
CA ILE A 133 10.15 -4.27 7.05
C ILE A 133 9.72 -5.26 8.12
N ARG A 134 8.64 -4.95 8.83
CA ARG A 134 7.90 -5.88 9.67
C ARG A 134 6.47 -5.96 9.15
N THR A 135 5.93 -7.17 9.08
CA THR A 135 4.56 -7.40 8.62
C THR A 135 3.71 -8.02 9.71
N MET A 136 2.43 -7.77 9.66
CA MET A 136 1.45 -8.38 10.57
C MET A 136 0.16 -8.68 9.82
N LYS A 137 -0.44 -9.84 10.10
CA LYS A 137 -1.74 -10.22 9.54
C LYS A 137 -2.84 -9.25 9.99
N MET A 138 -3.62 -8.79 9.03
CA MET A 138 -4.83 -8.00 9.23
C MET A 138 -6.08 -8.88 9.13
N LYS A 139 -7.19 -8.41 9.65
CA LYS A 139 -8.45 -9.16 9.67
C LYS A 139 -9.32 -8.77 8.49
N HIS A 140 -9.12 -9.46 7.38
CA HIS A 140 -9.85 -9.26 6.13
C HIS A 140 -10.44 -10.59 5.64
N LYS A 141 -11.27 -10.53 4.57
CA LYS A 141 -11.94 -11.69 3.97
C LYS A 141 -10.97 -12.73 3.43
N ILE A 142 -9.85 -12.28 2.86
CA ILE A 142 -8.74 -13.12 2.42
C ILE A 142 -7.48 -12.78 3.21
N PRO A 143 -6.42 -13.61 3.20
CA PRO A 143 -5.17 -13.29 3.88
C PRO A 143 -4.63 -11.92 3.43
N CYS A 144 -4.51 -10.99 4.38
CA CYS A 144 -4.06 -9.62 4.19
C CYS A 144 -3.00 -9.27 5.24
N TRP A 145 -2.01 -8.44 4.86
CA TRP A 145 -0.93 -8.00 5.73
C TRP A 145 -0.77 -6.48 5.71
N GLY A 146 -0.55 -5.90 6.89
CA GLY A 146 -0.02 -4.55 7.02
C GLY A 146 1.52 -4.58 6.99
N TYR A 147 2.11 -3.46 6.62
CA TYR A 147 3.56 -3.26 6.54
C TYR A 147 4.00 -2.13 7.44
N ARG A 148 5.02 -2.38 8.27
CA ARG A 148 5.79 -1.36 8.94
C ARG A 148 7.16 -1.28 8.28
N ILE A 149 7.52 -0.12 7.78
CA ILE A 149 8.78 0.17 7.10
C ILE A 149 9.50 1.21 7.94
N GLU A 150 10.72 0.89 8.37
CA GLU A 150 11.46 1.75 9.28
C GLU A 150 12.96 1.73 8.98
N ASP A 151 13.63 2.79 9.37
CA ASP A 151 15.08 2.87 9.47
C ASP A 151 15.50 3.36 10.88
N SER A 152 16.74 3.78 11.07
CA SER A 152 17.23 4.25 12.36
C SER A 152 16.58 5.53 12.88
N SER A 153 15.82 6.25 12.07
CA SER A 153 15.31 7.60 12.37
C SER A 153 13.81 7.78 12.14
N LYS A 154 13.21 7.04 11.21
CA LYS A 154 11.84 7.23 10.76
C LYS A 154 11.11 5.91 10.57
N SER A 155 9.79 5.96 10.68
CA SER A 155 8.91 4.80 10.49
C SER A 155 7.60 5.20 9.80
N LEU A 156 7.19 4.39 8.83
CA LEU A 156 5.91 4.48 8.15
C LEU A 156 5.20 3.14 8.25
N VAL A 157 3.92 3.18 8.59
CA VAL A 157 3.06 1.98 8.62
C VAL A 157 1.96 2.13 7.59
N PHE A 158 1.73 1.09 6.81
CA PHE A 158 0.64 0.99 5.85
C PHE A 158 -0.29 -0.16 6.25
N ILE A 159 -1.55 0.15 6.47
CA ILE A 159 -2.60 -0.81 6.83
C ILE A 159 -3.81 -0.56 5.94
N THR A 160 -4.17 -1.55 5.17
CA THR A 160 -5.36 -1.54 4.34
C THR A 160 -6.22 -2.78 4.61
N ASP A 161 -7.47 -2.75 4.20
CA ASP A 161 -8.40 -3.87 4.17
C ASP A 161 -8.42 -4.69 5.46
N THR A 162 -8.99 -4.11 6.50
CA THR A 162 -9.04 -4.75 7.82
C THR A 162 -10.21 -4.25 8.66
N LEU A 163 -10.72 -5.11 9.52
CA LEU A 163 -11.45 -4.63 10.70
C LEU A 163 -10.49 -3.91 11.65
N ALA A 164 -11.02 -3.00 12.45
CA ALA A 164 -10.28 -2.39 13.56
C ALA A 164 -9.86 -3.46 14.57
N THR A 165 -8.57 -3.76 14.66
CA THR A 165 -8.02 -4.84 15.50
C THR A 165 -6.82 -4.38 16.32
N SER A 166 -6.47 -5.19 17.34
CA SER A 166 -5.24 -4.99 18.13
C SER A 166 -3.98 -5.09 17.28
N ASN A 167 -3.97 -5.93 16.23
CA ASN A 167 -2.83 -6.07 15.33
C ASN A 167 -2.52 -4.75 14.60
N ALA A 168 -3.57 -4.01 14.19
CA ALA A 168 -3.39 -2.71 13.56
C ALA A 168 -2.73 -1.71 14.54
N VAL A 169 -3.20 -1.67 15.79
CA VAL A 169 -2.61 -0.83 16.84
C VAL A 169 -1.16 -1.24 17.12
N GLU A 170 -0.88 -2.54 17.26
CA GLU A 170 0.47 -3.06 17.54
C GLU A 170 1.45 -2.73 16.43
N LEU A 171 1.08 -2.96 15.15
CA LEU A 171 1.94 -2.67 14.02
C LEU A 171 2.25 -1.17 13.92
N ALA A 172 1.25 -0.32 14.18
CA ALA A 172 1.35 1.13 14.10
C ALA A 172 2.03 1.79 15.32
N GLN A 173 2.32 1.04 16.39
CA GLN A 173 2.81 1.58 17.65
C GLN A 173 3.97 2.58 17.46
N ASN A 174 3.77 3.83 17.95
CA ASN A 174 4.74 4.92 17.93
C ASN A 174 5.36 5.21 16.54
N SER A 175 4.63 4.97 15.44
CA SER A 175 5.13 5.30 14.10
C SER A 175 5.07 6.80 13.83
N ASP A 176 5.98 7.27 12.95
CA ASP A 176 5.96 8.66 12.51
C ASP A 176 4.76 8.92 11.59
N VAL A 177 4.45 7.98 10.69
CA VAL A 177 3.30 8.05 9.80
C VAL A 177 2.53 6.73 9.83
N LEU A 178 1.22 6.82 10.01
CA LEU A 178 0.28 5.72 9.76
C LEU A 178 -0.57 6.07 8.54
N ILE A 179 -0.46 5.28 7.48
CA ILE A 179 -1.41 5.28 6.35
C ILE A 179 -2.39 4.14 6.59
N HIS A 180 -3.68 4.47 6.80
CA HIS A 180 -4.70 3.49 7.16
C HIS A 180 -5.93 3.60 6.26
N GLU A 181 -6.58 2.47 5.96
CA GLU A 181 -7.86 2.50 5.26
C GLU A 181 -8.93 3.26 6.04
N ALA A 182 -9.86 3.87 5.29
CA ALA A 182 -11.10 4.44 5.79
C ALA A 182 -12.20 4.30 4.73
N THR A 183 -12.51 3.05 4.42
CA THR A 183 -13.42 2.72 3.30
C THR A 183 -14.82 3.26 3.52
N PHE A 184 -15.25 3.39 4.77
CA PHE A 184 -16.60 3.83 5.12
C PHE A 184 -16.59 5.01 6.09
N THR A 185 -17.66 5.79 6.09
CA THR A 185 -17.98 6.77 7.13
C THR A 185 -18.48 6.06 8.39
N HIS A 186 -18.39 6.72 9.56
CA HIS A 186 -18.72 6.11 10.85
C HIS A 186 -20.18 5.65 10.97
N ASP A 187 -21.12 6.36 10.36
CA ASP A 187 -22.53 5.99 10.30
C ASP A 187 -22.79 4.67 9.53
N MET A 188 -21.82 4.23 8.72
CA MET A 188 -21.85 2.94 8.01
C MET A 188 -21.06 1.82 8.71
N ARG A 189 -20.81 1.93 10.01
CA ARG A 189 -19.95 1.02 10.78
C ARG A 189 -20.36 -0.47 10.67
N GLU A 190 -21.66 -0.75 10.66
CA GLU A 190 -22.14 -2.14 10.53
C GLU A 190 -21.79 -2.70 9.16
N LYS A 191 -21.99 -1.92 8.10
CA LYS A 191 -21.60 -2.29 6.74
C LYS A 191 -20.09 -2.41 6.57
N ALA A 192 -19.32 -1.54 7.19
CA ALA A 192 -17.86 -1.67 7.22
C ALA A 192 -17.45 -3.02 7.82
N ALA A 193 -18.04 -3.41 8.94
CA ALA A 193 -17.78 -4.69 9.60
C ALA A 193 -18.18 -5.89 8.74
N GLU A 194 -19.33 -5.84 8.06
CA GLU A 194 -19.81 -6.90 7.14
C GLU A 194 -18.82 -7.14 5.98
N HIS A 195 -18.20 -6.06 5.49
CA HIS A 195 -17.23 -6.12 4.39
C HIS A 195 -15.76 -6.22 4.84
N PHE A 196 -15.49 -6.39 6.12
CA PHE A 196 -14.15 -6.47 6.71
C PHE A 196 -13.32 -5.22 6.48
N HIS A 197 -13.93 -4.05 6.63
CA HIS A 197 -13.29 -2.74 6.51
C HIS A 197 -13.43 -1.89 7.77
N THR A 198 -12.71 -0.80 7.78
CA THR A 198 -12.65 0.19 8.87
C THR A 198 -13.35 1.48 8.45
N THR A 199 -13.95 2.18 9.41
CA THR A 199 -14.47 3.54 9.21
C THR A 199 -13.39 4.59 9.53
N ASN A 200 -13.58 5.82 9.05
CA ASN A 200 -12.70 6.95 9.37
C ASN A 200 -12.46 7.13 10.88
N ILE A 201 -13.51 7.08 11.69
CA ILE A 201 -13.39 7.23 13.16
C ILE A 201 -12.62 6.05 13.78
N GLN A 202 -12.87 4.82 13.33
CA GLN A 202 -12.12 3.66 13.82
C GLN A 202 -10.62 3.75 13.46
N ALA A 203 -10.29 4.27 12.27
CA ALA A 203 -8.89 4.51 11.89
C ALA A 203 -8.24 5.57 12.79
N MET A 204 -8.95 6.65 13.13
CA MET A 204 -8.50 7.67 14.10
C MET A 204 -8.29 7.07 15.50
N GLU A 205 -9.21 6.22 15.99
CA GLU A 205 -9.05 5.52 17.27
C GLU A 205 -7.82 4.58 17.28
N ILE A 206 -7.50 3.93 16.15
CA ILE A 206 -6.28 3.12 16.01
C ILE A 206 -5.05 4.02 16.11
N ALA A 207 -5.05 5.16 15.44
CA ALA A 207 -3.96 6.14 15.48
C ALA A 207 -3.71 6.66 16.90
N ASP A 208 -4.77 7.00 17.64
CA ASP A 208 -4.69 7.44 19.05
C ASP A 208 -4.10 6.35 19.95
N LYS A 209 -4.63 5.14 19.88
CA LYS A 209 -4.15 3.99 20.67
C LYS A 209 -2.70 3.62 20.36
N ALA A 210 -2.30 3.74 19.09
CA ALA A 210 -0.95 3.47 18.63
C ALA A 210 0.01 4.65 18.89
N ARG A 211 -0.47 5.83 19.27
CA ARG A 211 0.33 7.05 19.47
C ARG A 211 1.17 7.41 18.27
N VAL A 212 0.56 7.38 17.09
CA VAL A 212 1.25 7.77 15.85
C VAL A 212 1.42 9.30 15.81
N LYS A 213 2.44 9.79 15.12
CA LYS A 213 2.66 11.24 15.00
C LYS A 213 1.82 11.88 13.90
N ARG A 214 1.50 11.12 12.86
CA ARG A 214 0.68 11.57 11.73
C ARG A 214 -0.21 10.44 11.22
N LEU A 215 -1.48 10.73 11.04
CA LEU A 215 -2.44 9.82 10.39
C LEU A 215 -2.72 10.31 8.96
N VAL A 216 -2.71 9.38 8.02
CA VAL A 216 -3.16 9.60 6.63
C VAL A 216 -4.17 8.51 6.28
N LEU A 217 -5.31 8.91 5.77
CA LEU A 217 -6.37 7.99 5.39
C LEU A 217 -6.31 7.69 3.88
N THR A 218 -6.68 6.47 3.53
CA THR A 218 -6.69 5.96 2.15
C THR A 218 -7.82 4.95 1.95
N HIS A 219 -7.89 4.33 0.77
CA HIS A 219 -8.81 3.24 0.44
C HIS A 219 -10.27 3.64 0.66
N PHE A 220 -10.67 4.75 0.04
CA PHE A 220 -12.03 5.31 0.20
C PHE A 220 -13.02 4.62 -0.74
N SER A 221 -14.23 4.34 -0.24
CA SER A 221 -15.32 3.90 -1.11
C SER A 221 -15.49 4.87 -2.31
N PRO A 222 -15.63 4.36 -3.54
CA PRO A 222 -15.87 5.21 -4.71
C PRO A 222 -17.19 6.00 -4.62
N ARG A 223 -18.06 5.64 -3.67
CA ARG A 223 -19.33 6.34 -3.41
C ARG A 223 -19.16 7.59 -2.54
N LEU A 224 -18.02 7.74 -1.87
CA LEU A 224 -17.69 8.95 -1.09
C LEU A 224 -17.16 10.03 -2.02
N SER A 225 -17.75 11.23 -1.97
CA SER A 225 -17.23 12.38 -2.69
C SER A 225 -15.95 12.90 -2.06
N ASP A 226 -15.08 13.48 -2.86
CA ASP A 226 -13.82 14.06 -2.37
C ASP A 226 -14.06 15.19 -1.36
N GLY A 227 -15.14 15.97 -1.51
CA GLY A 227 -15.52 16.99 -0.54
C GLY A 227 -15.77 16.43 0.87
N ILE A 228 -16.43 15.26 0.98
CA ILE A 228 -16.67 14.63 2.29
C ILE A 228 -15.36 14.15 2.93
N ILE A 229 -14.52 13.45 2.15
CA ILE A 229 -13.29 12.87 2.71
C ILE A 229 -12.22 13.92 3.03
N GLN A 230 -12.16 15.02 2.30
CA GLN A 230 -11.24 16.13 2.56
C GLN A 230 -11.55 16.91 3.85
N GLU A 231 -12.77 16.80 4.37
CA GLU A 231 -13.15 17.39 5.66
C GLU A 231 -12.66 16.61 6.87
N TRP A 232 -12.10 15.41 6.68
CA TRP A 232 -11.65 14.58 7.80
C TRP A 232 -10.36 15.10 8.40
N ILE A 233 -10.43 15.43 9.70
CA ILE A 233 -9.34 16.02 10.48
C ILE A 233 -9.07 15.13 11.70
N TRP A 234 -7.80 14.88 11.98
CA TRP A 234 -7.31 14.22 13.18
C TRP A 234 -6.24 15.09 13.84
N GLU A 235 -6.37 15.34 15.14
CA GLU A 235 -5.50 16.25 15.91
C GLU A 235 -5.26 17.62 15.25
N GLY A 236 -6.29 18.17 14.62
CA GLY A 236 -6.23 19.47 13.92
C GLY A 236 -5.50 19.46 12.58
N GLN A 237 -5.08 18.30 12.10
CA GLN A 237 -4.42 18.13 10.81
C GLN A 237 -5.32 17.43 9.79
N PRO A 238 -5.35 17.87 8.52
CA PRO A 238 -5.98 17.10 7.46
C PRO A 238 -5.38 15.70 7.38
N CYS A 239 -6.21 14.66 7.39
CA CYS A 239 -5.74 13.29 7.27
C CYS A 239 -5.97 12.68 5.87
N VAL A 240 -6.36 13.49 4.90
CA VAL A 240 -6.53 13.06 3.50
C VAL A 240 -5.65 13.91 2.59
N ILE A 241 -4.73 13.25 1.89
CA ILE A 241 -3.76 13.89 1.00
C ILE A 241 -3.69 13.03 -0.28
N PHE A 242 -4.00 13.63 -1.42
CA PHE A 242 -3.96 12.96 -2.71
C PHE A 242 -2.80 13.46 -3.56
N ASP A 243 -2.19 12.54 -4.31
CA ASP A 243 -1.21 12.82 -5.37
C ASP A 243 -0.03 13.76 -5.00
N GLU A 244 0.11 14.12 -3.74
CA GLU A 244 1.20 14.96 -3.24
C GLU A 244 2.28 14.13 -2.54
N ARG A 245 3.53 14.46 -2.81
CA ARG A 245 4.67 13.87 -2.12
C ARG A 245 4.84 14.53 -0.75
N GLN A 246 4.83 13.71 0.29
CA GLN A 246 4.92 14.13 1.68
C GLN A 246 6.20 13.62 2.33
N GLU A 247 6.75 14.37 3.29
CA GLU A 247 7.87 13.91 4.12
C GLU A 247 7.37 12.94 5.22
N ILE A 248 8.21 11.96 5.55
CA ILE A 248 7.99 11.02 6.67
C ILE A 248 8.55 11.63 7.94
#